data_addcc54538e73c70f210e0fa79810060
#
_entry.id   addcc54538e73c70f210e0fa79810060
#
_cell.length_a   1.000
_cell.length_b   1.000
_cell.length_c   1.000
_cell.angle_alpha   90.00
_cell.angle_beta   90.00
_cell.angle_gamma   90.00
#
_symmetry.space_group_name_H-M   'P 1'
#
loop_
_entity.id
_entity.type
_entity.pdbx_description
1 polymer ?
#
loop_
_entity_poly.entity_id
_entity_poly.type
_entity_poly.pdbx_seq_one_letter_code
_entity_poly.pdbx_strand_id
1 'polypeptide(L)'
;MNIANLVVTKGLVAQNNNRMPQLIRVTAATADVHSGVVDLTWQNVDNDGNVHEPFATANIFYGDASEWLSSWISIAHLVQGRIEALERLAAEGKANRFSRNMAYTLFASNLVDYAEKYRGMQSIVMHELEGFADVQLTTKESGVWTVPPYFIDSVAHLAGFIMNCSDAMDTQNNYCVTPGWKSMRFANPLAPGAKYRSYVKMIPTAEDPTVYFGDVYIMQDDVVMGMVGGIQFRRYPRILLGRFFSPPDKMAAMEGKPKAATSQALVPAPAAPKAAAPEPKPALSRHDSGPGGEDEQSKLRPTNLSTAALAPPKDAKPAATDAAAPSVESAAASGSITAKALMLIAREAALEISDLEDDASFSDLGIDSLMSLVIAEKFRTELDVKVGGSLFLDYPTIGDLRKWLEEYYS
;
A
#
# COMPACT_ATOMS: atom_id res chain seq x y z
N MET A 1 9.48 -21.60 -15.62
CA MET A 1 10.33 -20.70 -14.83
C MET A 1 9.47 -20.05 -13.76
N ASN A 2 9.92 -20.06 -12.52
CA ASN A 2 9.28 -19.41 -11.38
C ASN A 2 10.19 -18.28 -10.89
N ILE A 3 9.73 -17.04 -10.91
CA ILE A 3 10.42 -15.91 -10.28
C ILE A 3 9.87 -15.82 -8.85
N ALA A 4 10.69 -16.18 -7.89
CA ALA A 4 10.27 -16.34 -6.50
C ALA A 4 11.03 -15.39 -5.57
N ASN A 5 10.50 -15.23 -4.36
CA ASN A 5 11.12 -14.50 -3.28
C ASN A 5 11.57 -13.08 -3.70
N LEU A 6 10.76 -12.42 -4.56
CA LEU A 6 11.05 -11.03 -4.91
C LEU A 6 10.86 -10.16 -3.69
N VAL A 7 11.91 -9.41 -3.36
CA VAL A 7 11.91 -8.38 -2.33
C VAL A 7 12.42 -7.09 -2.95
N VAL A 8 11.63 -6.02 -2.86
CA VAL A 8 12.00 -4.66 -3.28
C VAL A 8 12.17 -3.83 -2.01
N THR A 9 13.41 -3.45 -1.72
CA THR A 9 13.74 -2.67 -0.53
C THR A 9 13.67 -1.17 -0.77
N LYS A 10 13.86 -0.74 -2.04
CA LYS A 10 13.84 0.66 -2.45
C LYS A 10 13.23 0.81 -3.83
N GLY A 11 12.34 1.78 -4.00
CA GLY A 11 11.77 2.10 -5.30
C GLY A 11 12.82 2.63 -6.28
N LEU A 12 12.76 2.17 -7.53
CA LEU A 12 13.55 2.71 -8.62
C LEU A 12 12.76 3.85 -9.27
N VAL A 13 13.25 5.09 -9.15
CA VAL A 13 12.64 6.28 -9.74
C VAL A 13 13.53 6.78 -10.88
N ALA A 14 12.91 6.98 -12.05
CA ALA A 14 13.62 7.49 -13.23
C ALA A 14 14.07 8.95 -13.01
N GLN A 15 15.26 9.28 -13.48
CA GLN A 15 15.75 10.64 -13.51
C GLN A 15 15.01 11.46 -14.57
N ASN A 16 14.71 12.73 -14.26
CA ASN A 16 14.10 13.64 -15.25
C ASN A 16 15.12 14.16 -16.29
N ASN A 17 16.40 14.04 -16.00
CA ASN A 17 17.47 14.52 -16.88
C ASN A 17 17.89 13.44 -17.86
N ASN A 18 17.41 13.51 -19.10
CA ASN A 18 17.78 12.58 -20.17
C ASN A 18 19.24 12.75 -20.68
N ARG A 19 20.04 13.66 -20.13
CA ARG A 19 21.42 13.89 -20.58
C ARG A 19 22.40 12.84 -20.06
N MET A 20 22.07 12.17 -18.96
CA MET A 20 22.89 11.10 -18.40
C MET A 20 22.04 9.84 -18.21
N PRO A 21 22.50 8.69 -18.72
CA PRO A 21 21.76 7.43 -18.54
C PRO A 21 21.77 7.00 -17.07
N GLN A 22 20.63 6.52 -16.59
CA GLN A 22 20.56 5.83 -15.30
C GLN A 22 20.94 4.37 -15.53
N LEU A 23 22.04 3.94 -14.89
CA LEU A 23 22.60 2.61 -15.06
C LEU A 23 22.12 1.67 -13.95
N ILE A 24 21.73 0.46 -14.34
CA ILE A 24 21.34 -0.61 -13.44
C ILE A 24 22.18 -1.84 -13.73
N ARG A 25 22.78 -2.41 -12.70
CA ARG A 25 23.42 -3.72 -12.75
C ARG A 25 22.42 -4.79 -12.37
N VAL A 26 22.25 -5.77 -13.23
CA VAL A 26 21.52 -7.00 -12.91
C VAL A 26 22.52 -8.14 -12.85
N THR A 27 22.62 -8.77 -11.69
CA THR A 27 23.50 -9.93 -11.47
C THR A 27 22.63 -11.17 -11.36
N ALA A 28 22.97 -12.20 -12.15
CA ALA A 28 22.42 -13.54 -12.06
C ALA A 28 23.56 -14.48 -11.64
N ALA A 29 23.40 -15.14 -10.50
CA ALA A 29 24.40 -16.03 -9.93
C ALA A 29 23.79 -17.39 -9.58
N THR A 30 24.56 -18.46 -9.74
CA THR A 30 24.19 -19.80 -9.26
C THR A 30 25.39 -20.44 -8.57
N ALA A 31 25.14 -21.07 -7.44
CA ALA A 31 26.17 -21.83 -6.74
C ALA A 31 26.45 -23.17 -7.42
N ASP A 32 25.43 -23.74 -8.08
CA ASP A 32 25.51 -25.00 -8.82
C ASP A 32 24.62 -24.92 -10.07
N VAL A 33 25.23 -25.11 -11.24
CA VAL A 33 24.52 -25.07 -12.53
C VAL A 33 23.47 -26.16 -12.68
N HIS A 34 23.51 -27.22 -11.87
CA HIS A 34 22.55 -28.31 -11.86
C HIS A 34 21.45 -28.12 -10.80
N SER A 35 21.56 -27.13 -9.92
CA SER A 35 20.56 -26.87 -8.87
C SER A 35 19.21 -26.42 -9.40
N GLY A 36 19.19 -25.88 -10.64
CA GLY A 36 18.00 -25.22 -11.18
C GLY A 36 17.60 -23.92 -10.48
N VAL A 37 18.50 -23.36 -9.65
CA VAL A 37 18.30 -22.13 -8.88
C VAL A 37 19.28 -21.06 -9.33
N VAL A 38 18.76 -19.85 -9.58
CA VAL A 38 19.57 -18.66 -9.91
C VAL A 38 19.15 -17.51 -9.00
N ASP A 39 20.11 -16.92 -8.33
CA ASP A 39 19.91 -15.72 -7.53
C ASP A 39 19.98 -14.48 -8.40
N LEU A 40 19.04 -13.57 -8.24
CA LEU A 40 19.00 -12.30 -8.97
C LEU A 40 19.16 -11.13 -8.00
N THR A 41 19.96 -10.15 -8.44
CA THR A 41 20.17 -8.91 -7.67
C THR A 41 20.13 -7.72 -8.63
N TRP A 42 19.42 -6.65 -8.25
CA TRP A 42 19.36 -5.38 -8.97
C TRP A 42 19.99 -4.28 -8.14
N GLN A 43 20.90 -3.55 -8.74
CA GLN A 43 21.69 -2.49 -8.09
C GLN A 43 21.78 -1.27 -9.00
N ASN A 44 21.71 -0.08 -8.42
CA ASN A 44 22.07 1.14 -9.16
C ASN A 44 23.59 1.23 -9.34
N VAL A 45 24.00 1.81 -10.44
CA VAL A 45 25.41 2.12 -10.74
C VAL A 45 25.52 3.61 -10.94
N ASP A 46 26.46 4.27 -10.27
CA ASP A 46 26.72 5.69 -10.46
C ASP A 46 27.52 5.97 -11.74
N ASN A 47 27.75 7.25 -12.03
CA ASN A 47 28.49 7.65 -13.24
C ASN A 47 29.99 7.31 -13.20
N ASP A 48 30.53 7.04 -12.03
CA ASP A 48 31.92 6.64 -11.81
C ASP A 48 32.07 5.10 -11.87
N GLY A 49 30.98 4.37 -12.06
CA GLY A 49 30.93 2.91 -12.16
C GLY A 49 30.83 2.20 -10.82
N ASN A 50 30.63 2.91 -9.69
CA ASN A 50 30.45 2.28 -8.40
C ASN A 50 29.05 1.67 -8.29
N VAL A 51 29.00 0.46 -7.75
CA VAL A 51 27.77 -0.30 -7.55
C VAL A 51 27.25 -0.07 -6.15
N HIS A 52 25.99 0.35 -6.07
CA HIS A 52 25.31 0.62 -4.79
C HIS A 52 24.73 -0.66 -4.18
N GLU A 53 24.22 -0.55 -2.94
CA GLU A 53 23.46 -1.62 -2.29
C GLU A 53 22.27 -2.09 -3.16
N PRO A 54 21.90 -3.37 -3.08
CA PRO A 54 20.77 -3.89 -3.84
C PRO A 54 19.46 -3.17 -3.48
N PHE A 55 18.70 -2.76 -4.48
CA PHE A 55 17.35 -2.25 -4.29
C PHE A 55 16.27 -3.33 -4.51
N ALA A 56 16.64 -4.46 -5.14
CA ALA A 56 15.76 -5.61 -5.25
C ALA A 56 16.57 -6.91 -5.36
N THR A 57 15.98 -8.00 -4.85
CA THR A 57 16.51 -9.36 -4.97
C THR A 57 15.39 -10.34 -5.32
N ALA A 58 15.70 -11.44 -5.99
CA ALA A 58 14.80 -12.54 -6.28
C ALA A 58 15.55 -13.84 -6.55
N ASN A 59 14.80 -14.94 -6.63
CA ASN A 59 15.33 -16.22 -7.10
C ASN A 59 14.58 -16.67 -8.35
N ILE A 60 15.27 -17.33 -9.29
CA ILE A 60 14.64 -18.08 -10.36
C ILE A 60 14.75 -19.56 -10.02
N PHE A 61 13.62 -20.27 -10.07
CA PHE A 61 13.55 -21.72 -10.02
C PHE A 61 13.06 -22.24 -11.36
N TYR A 62 13.80 -23.16 -11.93
CA TYR A 62 13.36 -23.91 -13.10
C TYR A 62 12.57 -25.13 -12.64
N GLY A 63 11.40 -25.35 -13.20
CA GLY A 63 10.52 -26.45 -12.86
C GLY A 63 9.62 -26.84 -14.02
N ASP A 64 8.89 -27.93 -13.88
CA ASP A 64 8.01 -28.45 -14.92
C ASP A 64 6.64 -27.73 -14.89
N ALA A 65 6.24 -27.24 -16.06
CA ALA A 65 4.95 -26.61 -16.26
C ALA A 65 3.77 -27.56 -16.03
N SER A 66 3.93 -28.84 -16.32
CA SER A 66 2.89 -29.86 -16.11
C SER A 66 2.62 -30.12 -14.63
N GLU A 67 3.65 -30.08 -13.80
CA GLU A 67 3.50 -30.16 -12.33
C GLU A 67 2.73 -28.96 -11.78
N TRP A 68 3.00 -27.77 -12.30
CA TRP A 68 2.26 -26.57 -11.88
C TRP A 68 0.80 -26.65 -12.28
N LEU A 69 0.49 -27.03 -13.54
CA LEU A 69 -0.89 -27.22 -13.98
C LEU A 69 -1.60 -28.26 -13.11
N SER A 70 -0.96 -29.40 -12.85
CA SER A 70 -1.52 -30.45 -11.98
C SER A 70 -1.80 -29.94 -10.57
N SER A 71 -0.91 -29.12 -10.00
CA SER A 71 -1.09 -28.54 -8.66
C SER A 71 -2.26 -27.56 -8.57
N TRP A 72 -2.65 -26.93 -9.68
CA TRP A 72 -3.74 -25.96 -9.73
C TRP A 72 -5.11 -26.55 -10.08
N ILE A 73 -5.19 -27.80 -10.53
CA ILE A 73 -6.48 -28.46 -10.86
C ILE A 73 -7.46 -28.40 -9.69
N SER A 74 -6.99 -28.68 -8.47
CA SER A 74 -7.83 -28.68 -7.27
C SER A 74 -8.29 -27.28 -6.84
N ILE A 75 -7.65 -26.22 -7.34
CA ILE A 75 -7.97 -24.84 -7.00
C ILE A 75 -8.86 -24.19 -8.05
N ALA A 76 -8.78 -24.61 -9.31
CA ALA A 76 -9.47 -23.99 -10.44
C ALA A 76 -10.98 -23.85 -10.20
N HIS A 77 -11.66 -24.90 -9.72
CA HIS A 77 -13.10 -24.86 -9.44
C HIS A 77 -13.46 -23.91 -8.29
N LEU A 78 -12.56 -23.72 -7.30
CA LEU A 78 -12.78 -22.77 -6.20
C LEU A 78 -12.68 -21.34 -6.71
N VAL A 79 -11.69 -21.05 -7.54
CA VAL A 79 -11.51 -19.72 -8.17
C VAL A 79 -12.72 -19.42 -9.05
N GLN A 80 -13.14 -20.37 -9.89
CA GLN A 80 -14.31 -20.22 -10.75
C GLN A 80 -15.58 -19.94 -9.93
N GLY A 81 -15.82 -20.70 -8.86
CA GLY A 81 -16.97 -20.49 -7.97
C GLY A 81 -16.96 -19.11 -7.29
N ARG A 82 -15.77 -18.57 -6.97
CA ARG A 82 -15.64 -17.20 -6.43
C ARG A 82 -15.96 -16.15 -7.49
N ILE A 83 -15.47 -16.32 -8.72
CA ILE A 83 -15.78 -15.44 -9.85
C ILE A 83 -17.30 -15.39 -10.08
N GLU A 84 -17.96 -16.55 -10.15
CA GLU A 84 -19.41 -16.63 -10.30
C GLU A 84 -20.16 -15.98 -9.14
N ALA A 85 -19.66 -16.09 -7.91
CA ALA A 85 -20.24 -15.42 -6.76
C ALA A 85 -20.12 -13.89 -6.88
N LEU A 86 -18.98 -13.37 -7.34
CA LEU A 86 -18.79 -11.95 -7.59
C LEU A 86 -19.68 -11.43 -8.73
N GLU A 87 -19.87 -12.22 -9.79
CA GLU A 87 -20.82 -11.90 -10.88
C GLU A 87 -22.26 -11.78 -10.37
N ARG A 88 -22.69 -12.69 -9.48
CA ARG A 88 -24.01 -12.62 -8.83
C ARG A 88 -24.13 -11.37 -7.95
N LEU A 89 -23.13 -11.07 -7.11
CA LEU A 89 -23.12 -9.88 -6.27
C LEU A 89 -23.20 -8.60 -7.14
N ALA A 90 -22.53 -8.57 -8.28
CA ALA A 90 -22.60 -7.45 -9.20
C ALA A 90 -23.97 -7.34 -9.88
N ALA A 91 -24.61 -8.45 -10.20
CA ALA A 91 -25.98 -8.45 -10.74
C ALA A 91 -27.01 -7.95 -9.71
N GLU A 92 -26.76 -8.21 -8.42
CA GLU A 92 -27.57 -7.73 -7.30
C GLU A 92 -27.23 -6.26 -6.89
N GLY A 93 -26.28 -5.60 -7.55
CA GLY A 93 -25.82 -4.26 -7.19
C GLY A 93 -24.99 -4.17 -5.91
N LYS A 94 -24.47 -5.31 -5.40
CA LYS A 94 -23.66 -5.39 -4.18
C LYS A 94 -22.16 -5.35 -4.45
N ALA A 95 -21.73 -5.61 -5.69
CA ALA A 95 -20.34 -5.50 -6.12
C ALA A 95 -20.20 -4.42 -7.19
N ASN A 96 -19.09 -3.73 -7.19
CA ASN A 96 -18.78 -2.67 -8.13
C ASN A 96 -18.31 -3.23 -9.47
N ARG A 97 -18.82 -2.67 -10.58
CA ARG A 97 -18.34 -2.96 -11.94
C ARG A 97 -17.61 -1.75 -12.51
N PHE A 98 -16.44 -1.98 -13.07
CA PHE A 98 -15.63 -0.95 -13.72
C PHE A 98 -15.37 -1.35 -15.18
N SER A 99 -15.61 -0.41 -16.09
CA SER A 99 -15.12 -0.53 -17.47
C SER A 99 -13.62 -0.27 -17.50
N ARG A 100 -12.94 -0.68 -18.58
CA ARG A 100 -11.52 -0.41 -18.83
C ARG A 100 -11.14 1.04 -18.56
N ASN A 101 -11.89 1.98 -19.18
CA ASN A 101 -11.59 3.41 -19.05
C ASN A 101 -11.73 3.91 -17.61
N MET A 102 -12.80 3.51 -16.92
CA MET A 102 -13.01 3.88 -15.51
C MET A 102 -11.90 3.34 -14.63
N ALA A 103 -11.52 2.07 -14.80
CA ALA A 103 -10.49 1.44 -14.00
C ALA A 103 -9.14 2.17 -14.13
N TYR A 104 -8.68 2.45 -15.33
CA TYR A 104 -7.40 3.14 -15.55
C TYR A 104 -7.45 4.62 -15.22
N THR A 105 -8.61 5.27 -15.27
CA THR A 105 -8.78 6.63 -14.74
C THR A 105 -8.65 6.65 -13.22
N LEU A 106 -9.25 5.68 -12.52
CA LEU A 106 -9.08 5.54 -11.07
C LEU A 106 -7.65 5.22 -10.67
N PHE A 107 -6.98 4.32 -11.39
CA PHE A 107 -5.56 4.04 -11.15
C PHE A 107 -4.71 5.30 -11.31
N ALA A 108 -4.92 6.06 -12.40
CA ALA A 108 -4.17 7.28 -12.66
C ALA A 108 -4.40 8.35 -11.59
N SER A 109 -5.64 8.49 -11.09
CA SER A 109 -5.97 9.44 -10.02
C SER A 109 -5.43 9.01 -8.66
N ASN A 110 -5.35 7.70 -8.40
CA ASN A 110 -4.99 7.19 -7.08
C ASN A 110 -3.49 6.90 -6.94
N LEU A 111 -2.81 6.35 -7.95
CA LEU A 111 -1.39 5.98 -7.82
C LEU A 111 -0.64 5.93 -9.15
N VAL A 112 -1.11 5.18 -10.17
CA VAL A 112 -0.33 4.80 -11.35
C VAL A 112 -1.06 5.14 -12.63
N ASP A 113 -0.48 6.00 -13.46
CA ASP A 113 -0.92 6.24 -14.83
C ASP A 113 -0.21 5.26 -15.78
N TYR A 114 -0.91 4.17 -16.11
CA TYR A 114 -0.39 3.13 -16.97
C TYR A 114 -0.32 3.56 -18.43
N ALA A 115 0.82 3.33 -19.09
CA ALA A 115 0.91 3.45 -20.54
C ALA A 115 -0.02 2.44 -21.24
N GLU A 116 -0.50 2.77 -22.43
CA GLU A 116 -1.56 2.01 -23.15
C GLU A 116 -1.27 0.52 -23.27
N LYS A 117 -0.02 0.11 -23.51
CA LYS A 117 0.37 -1.30 -23.64
C LYS A 117 0.21 -2.13 -22.38
N TYR A 118 0.16 -1.48 -21.21
CA TYR A 118 -0.08 -2.12 -19.90
C TYR A 118 -1.56 -2.19 -19.52
N ARG A 119 -2.45 -1.55 -20.27
CA ARG A 119 -3.87 -1.44 -19.95
C ARG A 119 -4.65 -2.66 -20.44
N GLY A 120 -4.30 -3.85 -19.94
CA GLY A 120 -4.91 -5.12 -20.36
C GLY A 120 -6.31 -5.40 -19.78
N MET A 121 -6.65 -4.91 -18.60
CA MET A 121 -7.98 -5.14 -18.00
C MET A 121 -9.08 -4.45 -18.82
N GLN A 122 -10.08 -5.22 -19.24
CA GLN A 122 -11.22 -4.76 -20.04
C GLN A 122 -12.44 -4.46 -19.18
N SER A 123 -12.64 -5.30 -18.15
CA SER A 123 -13.68 -5.13 -17.14
C SER A 123 -13.18 -5.62 -15.81
N ILE A 124 -13.69 -5.06 -14.72
CA ILE A 124 -13.39 -5.48 -13.35
C ILE A 124 -14.69 -5.60 -12.59
N VAL A 125 -14.81 -6.65 -11.79
CA VAL A 125 -15.82 -6.78 -10.75
C VAL A 125 -15.10 -6.87 -9.42
N MET A 126 -15.48 -6.01 -8.46
CA MET A 126 -14.84 -5.91 -7.16
C MET A 126 -15.87 -5.77 -6.06
N HIS A 127 -15.67 -6.51 -4.98
CA HIS A 127 -16.42 -6.42 -3.74
C HIS A 127 -15.42 -6.41 -2.58
N GLU A 128 -15.37 -5.30 -1.84
CA GLU A 128 -14.38 -5.09 -0.78
C GLU A 128 -12.93 -5.30 -1.28
N LEU A 129 -12.22 -6.29 -0.72
CA LEU A 129 -10.84 -6.62 -1.07
C LEU A 129 -10.73 -7.86 -1.97
N GLU A 130 -11.78 -8.21 -2.68
CA GLU A 130 -11.85 -9.36 -3.58
C GLU A 130 -12.38 -8.93 -4.94
N GLY A 131 -11.81 -9.48 -6.02
CA GLY A 131 -12.28 -9.16 -7.36
C GLY A 131 -11.73 -10.06 -8.45
N PHE A 132 -12.31 -9.92 -9.63
CA PHE A 132 -11.77 -10.47 -10.85
C PHE A 132 -11.77 -9.43 -11.98
N ALA A 133 -10.93 -9.64 -12.96
CA ALA A 133 -10.84 -8.82 -14.15
C ALA A 133 -10.80 -9.71 -15.41
N ASP A 134 -11.53 -9.33 -16.44
CA ASP A 134 -11.31 -9.84 -17.78
C ASP A 134 -10.14 -9.06 -18.39
N VAL A 135 -9.12 -9.78 -18.85
CA VAL A 135 -7.88 -9.21 -19.37
C VAL A 135 -7.72 -9.61 -20.82
N GLN A 136 -7.40 -8.65 -21.69
CA GLN A 136 -7.00 -8.93 -23.06
C GLN A 136 -5.66 -8.26 -23.31
N LEU A 137 -4.66 -9.06 -23.68
CA LEU A 137 -3.33 -8.55 -23.98
C LEU A 137 -3.31 -7.78 -25.29
N THR A 138 -2.44 -6.77 -25.36
CA THR A 138 -2.23 -6.03 -26.62
C THR A 138 -1.66 -6.94 -27.70
N THR A 139 -2.01 -6.66 -28.95
CA THR A 139 -1.39 -7.30 -30.13
C THR A 139 -0.12 -6.57 -30.58
N LYS A 140 0.14 -5.36 -30.06
CA LYS A 140 1.31 -4.56 -30.39
C LYS A 140 2.45 -4.91 -29.46
N GLU A 141 3.43 -5.63 -29.98
CA GLU A 141 4.68 -5.90 -29.27
C GLU A 141 5.69 -4.77 -29.51
N SER A 142 6.47 -4.48 -28.48
CA SER A 142 7.58 -3.53 -28.56
C SER A 142 8.78 -4.11 -27.81
N GLY A 143 9.92 -4.23 -28.49
CA GLY A 143 11.14 -4.83 -27.98
C GLY A 143 11.25 -6.33 -28.30
N VAL A 144 12.39 -6.91 -27.94
CA VAL A 144 12.67 -8.34 -28.11
C VAL A 144 12.59 -9.00 -26.73
N TRP A 145 11.51 -9.76 -26.49
CA TRP A 145 11.20 -10.36 -25.20
C TRP A 145 10.84 -11.84 -25.37
N THR A 146 11.22 -12.69 -24.43
CA THR A 146 10.66 -14.04 -24.34
C THR A 146 9.17 -13.96 -23.92
N VAL A 147 8.86 -13.10 -22.93
CA VAL A 147 7.51 -12.69 -22.58
C VAL A 147 7.55 -11.19 -22.31
N PRO A 148 6.76 -10.39 -23.01
CA PRO A 148 6.74 -8.94 -22.78
C PRO A 148 6.33 -8.61 -21.34
N PRO A 149 7.08 -7.73 -20.62
CA PRO A 149 6.81 -7.41 -19.23
C PRO A 149 5.43 -6.80 -19.02
N TYR A 150 4.91 -6.08 -20.00
CA TYR A 150 3.57 -5.50 -19.97
C TYR A 150 2.45 -6.55 -20.10
N PHE A 151 2.72 -7.76 -20.58
CA PHE A 151 1.77 -8.86 -20.53
C PHE A 151 1.65 -9.41 -19.09
N ILE A 152 2.80 -9.64 -18.45
CA ILE A 152 2.86 -10.12 -17.08
C ILE A 152 2.16 -9.12 -16.14
N ASP A 153 2.49 -7.85 -16.28
CA ASP A 153 1.89 -6.79 -15.46
C ASP A 153 0.36 -6.72 -15.71
N SER A 154 -0.11 -6.75 -16.96
CA SER A 154 -1.54 -6.66 -17.29
C SER A 154 -2.38 -7.77 -16.66
N VAL A 155 -1.87 -8.99 -16.50
CA VAL A 155 -2.61 -10.09 -15.87
C VAL A 155 -2.47 -10.11 -14.34
N ALA A 156 -1.50 -9.40 -13.77
CA ALA A 156 -1.19 -9.44 -12.34
C ALA A 156 -1.66 -8.20 -11.58
N HIS A 157 -1.85 -7.04 -12.22
CA HIS A 157 -2.07 -5.78 -11.51
C HIS A 157 -3.48 -5.56 -10.91
N LEU A 158 -4.40 -6.53 -11.06
CA LEU A 158 -5.69 -6.49 -10.38
C LEU A 158 -5.55 -6.33 -8.85
N ALA A 159 -4.56 -6.99 -8.25
CA ALA A 159 -4.29 -6.84 -6.81
C ALA A 159 -3.98 -5.38 -6.44
N GLY A 160 -3.14 -4.71 -7.23
CA GLY A 160 -2.84 -3.28 -7.07
C GLY A 160 -4.06 -2.39 -7.26
N PHE A 161 -4.95 -2.74 -8.19
CA PHE A 161 -6.22 -2.03 -8.39
C PHE A 161 -7.10 -2.13 -7.14
N ILE A 162 -7.31 -3.33 -6.61
CA ILE A 162 -8.10 -3.55 -5.39
C ILE A 162 -7.52 -2.73 -4.24
N MET A 163 -6.22 -2.81 -3.99
CA MET A 163 -5.57 -2.13 -2.86
C MET A 163 -5.58 -0.60 -2.95
N ASN A 164 -5.71 -0.03 -4.15
CA ASN A 164 -5.66 1.42 -4.34
C ASN A 164 -6.97 2.05 -4.84
N CYS A 165 -7.99 1.24 -5.16
CA CYS A 165 -9.25 1.73 -5.72
C CYS A 165 -10.49 1.16 -5.03
N SER A 166 -10.34 0.24 -4.05
CA SER A 166 -11.46 -0.28 -3.26
C SER A 166 -11.97 0.78 -2.27
N ASP A 167 -13.28 0.83 -2.10
CA ASP A 167 -13.99 1.60 -1.07
C ASP A 167 -13.80 1.03 0.35
N ALA A 168 -13.33 -0.23 0.46
CA ALA A 168 -12.91 -0.83 1.74
C ALA A 168 -11.55 -0.29 2.24
N MET A 169 -10.85 0.52 1.43
CA MET A 169 -9.54 1.10 1.75
C MET A 169 -9.65 2.63 1.87
N ASP A 170 -8.98 3.21 2.85
CA ASP A 170 -8.80 4.67 2.92
C ASP A 170 -7.77 5.12 1.87
N THR A 171 -8.23 5.21 0.62
CA THR A 171 -7.41 5.62 -0.52
C THR A 171 -7.21 7.14 -0.62
N GLN A 172 -7.90 7.93 0.20
CA GLN A 172 -7.71 9.38 0.26
C GLN A 172 -6.43 9.74 1.02
N ASN A 173 -6.19 9.08 2.16
CA ASN A 173 -5.05 9.35 3.00
C ASN A 173 -3.88 8.39 2.78
N ASN A 174 -4.13 7.24 2.18
CA ASN A 174 -3.15 6.18 2.02
C ASN A 174 -3.02 5.71 0.56
N TYR A 175 -1.91 5.05 0.28
CA TYR A 175 -1.67 4.30 -0.94
C TYR A 175 -0.97 2.98 -0.59
N CYS A 176 -1.05 2.00 -1.48
CA CYS A 176 -0.44 0.70 -1.30
C CYS A 176 0.51 0.39 -2.44
N VAL A 177 1.72 -0.07 -2.10
CA VAL A 177 2.70 -0.57 -3.06
C VAL A 177 3.11 -1.98 -2.71
N THR A 178 3.55 -2.73 -3.73
CA THR A 178 4.05 -4.09 -3.54
C THR A 178 5.53 -4.08 -3.18
N PRO A 179 5.94 -4.61 -2.01
CA PRO A 179 7.33 -4.88 -1.70
C PRO A 179 7.82 -6.19 -2.33
N GLY A 180 6.94 -7.02 -2.88
CA GLY A 180 7.33 -8.27 -3.51
C GLY A 180 6.26 -9.36 -3.49
N TRP A 181 6.69 -10.58 -3.83
CA TRP A 181 5.87 -11.79 -3.83
C TRP A 181 6.72 -13.04 -3.52
N LYS A 182 6.04 -14.14 -3.16
CA LYS A 182 6.71 -15.42 -2.87
C LYS A 182 6.98 -16.23 -4.12
N SER A 183 6.08 -16.21 -5.11
CA SER A 183 6.25 -16.96 -6.37
C SER A 183 5.51 -16.30 -7.52
N MET A 184 6.07 -16.38 -8.73
CA MET A 184 5.38 -15.99 -9.96
C MET A 184 5.64 -17.08 -11.01
N ARG A 185 4.62 -17.82 -11.40
CA ARG A 185 4.70 -18.98 -12.28
C ARG A 185 3.66 -18.90 -13.38
N PHE A 186 4.07 -19.18 -14.60
CA PHE A 186 3.19 -19.36 -15.76
C PHE A 186 3.54 -20.69 -16.42
N ALA A 187 2.57 -21.58 -16.56
CA ALA A 187 2.74 -22.86 -17.21
C ALA A 187 2.94 -22.70 -18.72
N ASN A 188 2.24 -21.74 -19.32
CA ASN A 188 2.37 -21.41 -20.73
C ASN A 188 2.76 -19.94 -20.91
N PRO A 189 3.50 -19.58 -21.97
CA PRO A 189 3.78 -18.20 -22.30
C PRO A 189 2.48 -17.40 -22.55
N LEU A 190 2.46 -16.16 -22.06
CA LEU A 190 1.38 -15.22 -22.37
C LEU A 190 1.49 -14.78 -23.83
N ALA A 191 0.37 -14.80 -24.56
CA ALA A 191 0.34 -14.57 -26.01
C ALA A 191 -0.30 -13.22 -26.39
N PRO A 192 0.18 -12.54 -27.45
CA PRO A 192 -0.43 -11.32 -27.97
C PRO A 192 -1.90 -11.53 -28.33
N GLY A 193 -2.78 -10.60 -27.93
CA GLY A 193 -4.21 -10.65 -28.22
C GLY A 193 -5.00 -11.70 -27.45
N ALA A 194 -4.34 -12.56 -26.68
CA ALA A 194 -5.01 -13.57 -25.88
C ALA A 194 -5.84 -12.95 -24.76
N LYS A 195 -6.90 -13.66 -24.38
CA LYS A 195 -7.80 -13.29 -23.29
C LYS A 195 -7.53 -14.16 -22.08
N TYR A 196 -7.54 -13.53 -20.92
CA TYR A 196 -7.36 -14.17 -19.62
C TYR A 196 -8.38 -13.62 -18.65
N ARG A 197 -8.57 -14.31 -17.55
CA ARG A 197 -9.31 -13.82 -16.38
C ARG A 197 -8.39 -13.86 -15.16
N SER A 198 -8.23 -12.72 -14.51
CA SER A 198 -7.47 -12.60 -13.27
C SER A 198 -8.40 -12.58 -12.09
N TYR A 199 -8.09 -13.31 -11.02
CA TYR A 199 -8.83 -13.28 -9.77
C TYR A 199 -7.88 -13.14 -8.59
N VAL A 200 -8.26 -12.37 -7.58
CA VAL A 200 -7.52 -12.25 -6.32
C VAL A 200 -8.44 -11.82 -5.17
N LYS A 201 -8.10 -12.30 -3.97
CA LYS A 201 -8.60 -11.77 -2.70
C LYS A 201 -7.41 -11.34 -1.86
N MET A 202 -7.42 -10.06 -1.43
CA MET A 202 -6.40 -9.50 -0.56
C MET A 202 -6.82 -9.63 0.91
N ILE A 203 -5.91 -10.05 1.77
CA ILE A 203 -6.17 -10.35 3.18
C ILE A 203 -5.12 -9.60 4.02
N PRO A 204 -5.53 -8.82 5.06
CA PRO A 204 -4.56 -8.22 5.98
C PRO A 204 -3.80 -9.30 6.76
N THR A 205 -2.54 -9.07 7.07
CA THR A 205 -1.77 -9.97 7.93
C THR A 205 -2.16 -9.77 9.40
N ALA A 206 -1.99 -10.80 10.22
CA ALA A 206 -2.28 -10.72 11.64
C ALA A 206 -1.20 -9.93 12.40
N GLU A 207 0.04 -10.00 11.91
CA GLU A 207 1.22 -9.38 12.54
C GLU A 207 1.28 -7.87 12.26
N ASP A 208 0.90 -7.44 11.06
CA ASP A 208 0.97 -6.04 10.64
C ASP A 208 -0.28 -5.67 9.82
N PRO A 209 -1.23 -4.91 10.38
CA PRO A 209 -2.47 -4.53 9.70
C PRO A 209 -2.25 -3.55 8.53
N THR A 210 -1.03 -3.07 8.32
CA THR A 210 -0.66 -2.27 7.15
C THR A 210 -0.23 -3.14 5.96
N VAL A 211 0.02 -4.44 6.18
CA VAL A 211 0.45 -5.40 5.17
C VAL A 211 -0.71 -6.31 4.78
N TYR A 212 -0.92 -6.44 3.49
CA TYR A 212 -1.90 -7.32 2.88
C TYR A 212 -1.20 -8.33 1.98
N PHE A 213 -1.74 -9.54 1.88
CA PHE A 213 -1.24 -10.54 0.96
C PHE A 213 -2.39 -11.21 0.20
N GLY A 214 -2.08 -11.83 -0.93
CA GLY A 214 -3.04 -12.57 -1.73
C GLY A 214 -2.35 -13.41 -2.79
N ASP A 215 -3.14 -14.28 -3.41
CA ASP A 215 -2.72 -15.06 -4.57
C ASP A 215 -3.51 -14.58 -5.78
N VAL A 216 -2.81 -14.12 -6.83
CA VAL A 216 -3.43 -13.75 -8.10
C VAL A 216 -3.45 -15.00 -8.98
N TYR A 217 -4.64 -15.52 -9.28
CA TYR A 217 -4.84 -16.62 -10.21
C TYR A 217 -5.13 -16.09 -11.61
N ILE A 218 -4.40 -16.59 -12.59
CA ILE A 218 -4.56 -16.22 -13.99
C ILE A 218 -5.16 -17.43 -14.71
N MET A 219 -6.39 -17.27 -15.18
CA MET A 219 -7.14 -18.32 -15.89
C MET A 219 -7.19 -18.02 -17.38
N GLN A 220 -7.14 -19.09 -18.15
CA GLN A 220 -7.54 -19.08 -19.56
C GLN A 220 -8.59 -20.18 -19.71
N ASP A 221 -9.79 -19.80 -20.19
CA ASP A 221 -10.97 -20.64 -20.11
C ASP A 221 -11.20 -21.09 -18.64
N ASP A 222 -11.35 -22.39 -18.36
CA ASP A 222 -11.56 -22.92 -17.01
C ASP A 222 -10.27 -23.42 -16.34
N VAL A 223 -9.10 -23.15 -16.91
CA VAL A 223 -7.81 -23.63 -16.43
C VAL A 223 -7.01 -22.50 -15.80
N VAL A 224 -6.51 -22.70 -14.58
CA VAL A 224 -5.50 -21.84 -13.99
C VAL A 224 -4.17 -22.13 -14.69
N MET A 225 -3.68 -21.17 -15.45
CA MET A 225 -2.44 -21.30 -16.22
C MET A 225 -1.27 -20.52 -15.65
N GLY A 226 -1.54 -19.65 -14.69
CA GLY A 226 -0.52 -18.84 -14.02
C GLY A 226 -0.96 -18.42 -12.63
N MET A 227 0.01 -18.14 -11.77
CA MET A 227 -0.23 -17.66 -10.42
C MET A 227 0.89 -16.74 -9.94
N VAL A 228 0.52 -15.61 -9.36
CA VAL A 228 1.43 -14.81 -8.53
C VAL A 228 1.04 -15.07 -7.08
N GLY A 229 1.79 -15.95 -6.43
CA GLY A 229 1.50 -16.44 -5.09
C GLY A 229 2.18 -15.59 -4.01
N GLY A 230 1.41 -15.27 -2.97
CA GLY A 230 1.88 -14.49 -1.83
C GLY A 230 2.33 -13.09 -2.23
N ILE A 231 1.65 -12.45 -3.19
CA ILE A 231 1.90 -11.03 -3.49
C ILE A 231 1.55 -10.21 -2.26
N GLN A 232 2.44 -9.31 -1.88
CA GLN A 232 2.24 -8.44 -0.73
C GLN A 232 1.95 -7.02 -1.20
N PHE A 233 1.16 -6.30 -0.41
CA PHE A 233 0.99 -4.86 -0.51
C PHE A 233 1.13 -4.25 0.86
N ARG A 234 1.91 -3.16 0.96
CA ARG A 234 2.04 -2.39 2.19
C ARG A 234 1.40 -1.02 1.99
N ARG A 235 0.60 -0.62 2.99
CA ARG A 235 -0.09 0.67 3.03
C ARG A 235 0.83 1.74 3.59
N TYR A 236 0.87 2.89 2.92
CA TYR A 236 1.64 4.07 3.33
C TYR A 236 0.80 5.33 3.28
N PRO A 237 1.03 6.30 4.17
CA PRO A 237 0.42 7.63 4.08
C PRO A 237 0.78 8.34 2.78
N ARG A 238 -0.21 9.00 2.14
CA ARG A 238 0.00 9.73 0.87
C ARG A 238 0.99 10.88 0.98
N ILE A 239 1.15 11.46 2.16
CA ILE A 239 2.14 12.52 2.39
C ILE A 239 3.56 12.09 1.99
N LEU A 240 3.86 10.79 2.01
CA LEU A 240 5.15 10.25 1.61
C LEU A 240 5.31 10.04 0.10
N LEU A 241 4.20 10.06 -0.67
CA LEU A 241 4.23 9.74 -2.10
C LEU A 241 5.22 10.64 -2.87
N GLY A 242 5.15 11.95 -2.63
CA GLY A 242 6.05 12.91 -3.27
C GLY A 242 7.51 12.74 -2.90
N ARG A 243 7.82 12.15 -1.74
CA ARG A 243 9.17 11.89 -1.29
C ARG A 243 9.75 10.61 -1.88
N PHE A 244 8.98 9.52 -1.86
CA PHE A 244 9.44 8.22 -2.38
C PHE A 244 9.59 8.19 -3.89
N PHE A 245 8.74 8.94 -4.60
CA PHE A 245 8.73 8.98 -6.07
C PHE A 245 9.26 10.29 -6.64
N SER A 246 9.98 11.10 -5.84
CA SER A 246 10.71 12.25 -6.36
C SER A 246 11.94 11.78 -7.12
N PRO A 247 12.18 12.30 -8.34
CA PRO A 247 13.37 12.00 -9.11
C PRO A 247 14.64 12.38 -8.32
N PRO A 248 15.72 11.56 -8.38
CA PRO A 248 16.94 11.77 -7.61
C PRO A 248 17.60 13.13 -7.84
N ASP A 249 17.54 13.65 -9.06
CA ASP A 249 18.05 14.96 -9.45
C ASP A 249 17.30 16.12 -8.78
N LYS A 250 16.03 15.97 -8.49
CA LYS A 250 15.24 16.94 -7.71
C LYS A 250 15.54 16.86 -6.22
N MET A 251 15.78 15.67 -5.68
CA MET A 251 16.14 15.48 -4.28
C MET A 251 17.49 16.12 -3.97
N ALA A 252 18.51 15.88 -4.78
CA ALA A 252 19.82 16.52 -4.65
C ALA A 252 19.76 18.06 -4.74
N ALA A 253 18.88 18.60 -5.59
CA ALA A 253 18.67 20.04 -5.71
C ALA A 253 17.93 20.65 -4.49
N MET A 254 17.17 19.87 -3.75
CA MET A 254 16.49 20.29 -2.50
C MET A 254 17.45 20.28 -1.31
N GLU A 255 18.35 19.30 -1.25
CA GLU A 255 19.35 19.17 -0.17
C GLU A 255 20.48 20.20 -0.30
N GLY A 256 20.81 20.63 -1.52
CA GLY A 256 21.91 21.57 -1.81
C GLY A 256 21.58 23.06 -1.75
N LYS A 257 20.36 23.49 -1.45
CA LYS A 257 20.02 24.90 -1.34
C LYS A 257 20.15 25.40 0.12
N PRO A 258 21.13 26.29 0.43
CA PRO A 258 21.12 27.00 1.70
C PRO A 258 19.85 27.86 1.77
N LYS A 259 19.09 27.74 2.87
CA LYS A 259 17.93 28.59 3.14
C LYS A 259 18.36 30.05 3.09
N ALA A 260 17.98 30.78 2.03
CA ALA A 260 18.02 32.22 2.03
C ALA A 260 17.05 32.73 3.10
N ALA A 261 17.57 33.39 4.10
CA ALA A 261 16.78 34.07 5.12
C ALA A 261 15.94 35.16 4.43
N THR A 262 14.65 34.92 4.30
CA THR A 262 13.70 35.92 3.79
C THR A 262 13.34 36.86 4.94
N SER A 263 14.07 37.94 5.03
CA SER A 263 13.63 39.15 5.74
C SER A 263 12.44 39.71 4.95
N GLN A 264 11.23 39.51 5.42
CA GLN A 264 10.04 40.17 4.87
C GLN A 264 9.90 41.53 5.56
N ALA A 265 10.19 42.60 4.79
CA ALA A 265 9.75 43.93 5.10
C ALA A 265 8.22 44.02 4.99
N LEU A 266 7.59 44.54 6.03
CA LEU A 266 6.17 44.86 6.07
C LEU A 266 5.83 45.91 5.00
N VAL A 267 4.92 45.56 4.10
CA VAL A 267 4.21 46.48 3.21
C VAL A 267 2.75 46.55 3.65
N PRO A 268 2.15 47.75 3.84
CA PRO A 268 0.78 47.87 4.35
C PRO A 268 -0.27 47.50 3.25
N ALA A 269 -1.32 46.85 3.72
CA ALA A 269 -2.46 46.41 2.88
C ALA A 269 -3.30 47.58 2.36
N PRO A 270 -3.79 47.58 1.13
CA PRO A 270 -4.83 48.49 0.64
C PRO A 270 -6.23 48.00 1.04
N ALA A 271 -7.09 49.01 1.34
CA ALA A 271 -8.44 48.87 1.82
C ALA A 271 -9.41 48.16 0.88
N ALA A 272 -10.32 47.39 1.47
CA ALA A 272 -11.39 46.65 0.80
C ALA A 272 -12.49 47.57 0.26
N PRO A 273 -13.10 47.29 -0.90
CA PRO A 273 -14.35 47.92 -1.35
C PRO A 273 -15.60 47.19 -0.78
N LYS A 274 -16.59 48.00 -0.46
CA LYS A 274 -17.90 47.67 0.08
C LYS A 274 -18.74 46.73 -0.78
N ALA A 275 -19.41 45.83 -0.07
CA ALA A 275 -20.44 44.93 -0.59
C ALA A 275 -21.68 45.69 -1.08
N ALA A 276 -22.25 45.24 -2.20
CA ALA A 276 -23.58 45.58 -2.68
C ALA A 276 -24.54 44.40 -2.39
N ALA A 277 -25.78 44.76 -2.05
CA ALA A 277 -26.84 43.87 -1.58
C ALA A 277 -27.51 43.08 -2.72
N PRO A 278 -28.18 41.96 -2.42
CA PRO A 278 -28.83 41.11 -3.40
C PRO A 278 -30.29 41.48 -3.63
N GLU A 279 -30.75 41.38 -4.87
CA GLU A 279 -32.16 41.44 -5.26
C GLU A 279 -32.74 40.05 -5.64
N PRO A 280 -34.08 39.90 -5.66
CA PRO A 280 -34.76 38.69 -5.20
C PRO A 280 -35.21 37.73 -6.34
N LYS A 281 -35.51 36.47 -5.92
CA LYS A 281 -36.08 35.39 -6.71
C LYS A 281 -37.56 35.67 -7.14
N PRO A 282 -38.01 35.14 -8.26
CA PRO A 282 -39.43 34.83 -8.46
C PRO A 282 -39.72 33.34 -8.19
N ALA A 283 -40.86 33.18 -7.53
CA ALA A 283 -41.54 31.91 -7.29
C ALA A 283 -42.45 31.53 -8.46
N LEU A 284 -42.56 30.23 -8.73
CA LEU A 284 -43.72 29.62 -9.45
C LEU A 284 -43.76 28.15 -9.00
N SER A 285 -44.68 27.77 -8.34
CA SER A 285 -46.10 27.39 -8.35
C SER A 285 -46.27 25.88 -8.46
N ARG A 286 -47.00 25.41 -7.46
CA ARG A 286 -47.52 24.04 -7.27
C ARG A 286 -48.40 23.58 -8.43
N HIS A 287 -48.34 22.29 -8.73
CA HIS A 287 -49.53 21.56 -9.15
C HIS A 287 -49.62 20.23 -8.36
N ASP A 288 -50.80 20.09 -7.82
CA ASP A 288 -51.43 19.13 -6.96
C ASP A 288 -52.06 18.03 -7.86
N SER A 289 -52.01 16.76 -7.43
CA SER A 289 -53.08 15.77 -7.64
C SER A 289 -52.67 14.42 -7.04
N GLY A 290 -53.24 14.07 -5.90
CA GLY A 290 -53.42 12.68 -5.49
C GLY A 290 -54.76 12.13 -6.07
N PRO A 291 -55.37 11.04 -5.58
CA PRO A 291 -55.06 10.16 -4.42
C PRO A 291 -55.28 8.64 -4.67
N GLY A 292 -55.09 7.82 -3.64
CA GLY A 292 -55.79 6.52 -3.40
C GLY A 292 -54.87 5.31 -3.56
N GLY A 293 -54.82 4.47 -2.59
CA GLY A 293 -55.57 3.64 -1.76
C GLY A 293 -54.68 2.56 -1.12
N GLU A 294 -54.78 2.47 0.12
CA GLU A 294 -55.07 1.37 1.07
C GLU A 294 -54.33 0.05 0.99
N ASP A 295 -53.66 -0.23 2.10
CA ASP A 295 -53.71 -1.38 3.04
C ASP A 295 -53.13 -2.75 2.60
N GLU A 296 -52.14 -3.24 3.33
CA GLU A 296 -52.34 -4.31 4.31
C GLU A 296 -51.10 -4.58 5.18
N GLN A 297 -51.35 -4.69 6.46
CA GLN A 297 -50.41 -5.05 7.52
C GLN A 297 -50.12 -6.55 7.50
N SER A 298 -48.86 -6.94 7.74
CA SER A 298 -48.62 -8.19 8.46
C SER A 298 -47.39 -8.08 9.34
N LYS A 299 -47.67 -8.16 10.64
CA LYS A 299 -46.72 -8.27 11.73
C LYS A 299 -46.08 -9.65 11.75
N LEU A 300 -44.76 -9.76 11.93
CA LEU A 300 -44.16 -10.87 12.67
C LEU A 300 -42.92 -10.36 13.41
N ARG A 301 -42.92 -10.54 14.70
CA ARG A 301 -41.84 -10.22 15.66
C ARG A 301 -40.76 -11.31 15.65
N PRO A 302 -39.51 -10.99 15.95
CA PRO A 302 -38.45 -11.99 16.15
C PRO A 302 -38.40 -12.49 17.58
N THR A 303 -38.13 -13.76 17.71
CA THR A 303 -37.91 -14.48 18.98
C THR A 303 -36.46 -14.34 19.42
N ASN A 304 -36.31 -13.89 20.68
CA ASN A 304 -35.03 -13.88 21.40
C ASN A 304 -34.56 -15.32 21.71
N LEU A 305 -33.27 -15.60 21.48
CA LEU A 305 -32.58 -16.69 22.12
C LEU A 305 -31.40 -16.14 22.92
N SER A 306 -31.55 -16.30 24.23
CA SER A 306 -30.62 -15.99 25.29
C SER A 306 -29.43 -16.96 25.24
N THR A 307 -28.19 -16.45 25.30
CA THR A 307 -27.02 -17.25 25.65
C THR A 307 -26.40 -16.76 26.93
N ALA A 308 -26.25 -17.69 27.84
CA ALA A 308 -25.77 -17.53 29.19
C ALA A 308 -24.28 -17.16 29.24
N ALA A 309 -23.97 -16.27 30.16
CA ALA A 309 -22.64 -15.89 30.56
C ALA A 309 -21.99 -16.98 31.45
N LEU A 310 -20.71 -17.27 31.20
CA LEU A 310 -19.83 -17.98 32.16
C LEU A 310 -18.78 -16.99 32.64
N ALA A 311 -18.75 -16.77 33.94
CA ALA A 311 -17.80 -15.94 34.65
C ALA A 311 -16.49 -16.70 34.98
N PRO A 312 -15.36 -15.96 35.14
CA PRO A 312 -14.07 -16.57 35.50
C PRO A 312 -13.88 -16.69 37.01
N PRO A 313 -13.01 -17.59 37.49
CA PRO A 313 -12.70 -17.70 38.91
C PRO A 313 -11.63 -16.70 39.36
N LYS A 314 -11.82 -16.20 40.57
CA LYS A 314 -10.92 -15.36 41.35
C LYS A 314 -9.92 -16.19 42.14
N ASP A 315 -8.85 -15.48 42.51
CA ASP A 315 -7.96 -15.60 43.68
C ASP A 315 -6.58 -16.20 43.47
N ALA A 316 -5.57 -15.32 43.55
CA ALA A 316 -4.61 -15.28 44.69
C ALA A 316 -3.57 -14.16 44.51
N LYS A 317 -3.46 -13.31 45.54
CA LYS A 317 -2.37 -12.40 45.88
C LYS A 317 -1.67 -13.03 47.16
N PRO A 318 -0.45 -12.71 47.63
CA PRO A 318 0.36 -11.50 47.47
C PRO A 318 1.89 -11.71 47.41
N ALA A 319 2.69 -10.71 47.16
CA ALA A 319 3.58 -10.02 48.07
C ALA A 319 4.49 -9.01 47.36
N ALA A 320 4.64 -7.90 48.03
CA ALA A 320 5.39 -6.71 47.64
C ALA A 320 6.89 -6.86 47.81
N THR A 321 7.69 -6.17 47.01
CA THR A 321 8.84 -5.38 47.46
C THR A 321 9.11 -4.22 46.55
N ASP A 322 9.30 -3.05 47.20
CA ASP A 322 9.58 -1.73 46.66
C ASP A 322 10.86 -1.66 45.83
N ALA A 323 10.78 -0.95 44.70
CA ALA A 323 11.79 0.04 44.29
C ALA A 323 11.15 0.94 43.25
N ALA A 324 10.93 2.20 43.59
CA ALA A 324 10.29 3.21 42.76
C ALA A 324 11.18 3.59 41.59
N ALA A 325 10.67 3.32 40.37
CA ALA A 325 11.01 4.09 39.17
C ALA A 325 9.90 5.09 38.89
N PRO A 326 10.18 6.30 38.39
CA PRO A 326 9.13 7.32 38.20
C PRO A 326 8.17 6.87 37.10
N SER A 327 6.92 6.74 37.45
CA SER A 327 5.83 6.33 36.59
C SER A 327 5.64 7.32 35.43
N VAL A 328 5.60 6.80 34.22
CA VAL A 328 5.40 7.52 32.94
C VAL A 328 4.03 8.25 32.85
N GLU A 329 3.09 7.92 33.74
CA GLU A 329 1.80 8.64 33.88
C GLU A 329 1.94 10.12 34.31
N SER A 330 3.07 10.52 34.93
CA SER A 330 3.32 11.92 35.29
C SER A 330 3.73 12.78 34.10
N ALA A 331 4.21 12.22 32.99
CA ALA A 331 4.66 12.96 31.81
C ALA A 331 3.50 13.33 30.86
N ALA A 332 2.40 12.58 30.90
CA ALA A 332 1.21 12.85 30.06
C ALA A 332 0.45 14.12 30.45
N ALA A 333 0.67 14.65 31.65
CA ALA A 333 0.06 15.88 32.15
C ALA A 333 0.86 17.15 31.79
N SER A 334 2.13 17.05 31.38
CA SER A 334 2.94 18.15 30.87
C SER A 334 2.94 18.08 29.35
N GLY A 335 2.43 19.10 28.67
CA GLY A 335 2.36 19.17 27.21
C GLY A 335 3.75 19.29 26.53
N SER A 336 4.78 18.58 27.04
CA SER A 336 6.14 18.61 26.47
C SER A 336 6.17 17.98 25.08
N ILE A 337 7.02 18.51 24.21
CA ILE A 337 7.21 18.00 22.84
C ILE A 337 7.69 16.55 22.88
N THR A 338 8.51 16.18 23.85
CA THR A 338 8.98 14.81 24.08
C THR A 338 7.84 13.83 24.34
N ALA A 339 6.90 14.18 25.22
CA ALA A 339 5.74 13.34 25.48
C ALA A 339 4.85 13.16 24.24
N LYS A 340 4.60 14.23 23.49
CA LYS A 340 3.85 14.19 22.24
C LYS A 340 4.56 13.35 21.16
N ALA A 341 5.87 13.44 21.08
CA ALA A 341 6.68 12.66 20.15
C ALA A 341 6.62 11.16 20.44
N LEU A 342 6.73 10.76 21.71
CA LEU A 342 6.60 9.35 22.12
C LEU A 342 5.17 8.81 21.88
N MET A 343 4.14 9.60 22.18
CA MET A 343 2.75 9.23 21.83
C MET A 343 2.53 9.06 20.33
N LEU A 344 3.18 9.90 19.52
CA LEU A 344 3.12 9.80 18.07
C LEU A 344 3.83 8.53 17.59
N ILE A 345 5.01 8.19 18.12
CA ILE A 345 5.73 6.95 17.81
C ILE A 345 4.86 5.73 18.15
N ALA A 346 4.33 5.67 19.39
CA ALA A 346 3.45 4.58 19.83
C ALA A 346 2.25 4.40 18.88
N ARG A 347 1.58 5.51 18.51
CA ARG A 347 0.45 5.50 17.59
C ARG A 347 0.81 4.97 16.20
N GLU A 348 1.92 5.46 15.63
CA GLU A 348 2.31 5.09 14.26
C GLU A 348 2.86 3.66 14.17
N ALA A 349 3.53 3.18 15.22
CA ALA A 349 4.07 1.82 15.29
C ALA A 349 3.05 0.80 15.85
N ALA A 350 1.85 1.26 16.24
CA ALA A 350 0.82 0.45 16.90
C ALA A 350 1.34 -0.25 18.18
N LEU A 351 2.14 0.48 18.97
CA LEU A 351 2.74 0.04 20.23
C LEU A 351 2.03 0.70 21.42
N GLU A 352 2.12 0.08 22.59
CA GLU A 352 1.76 0.74 23.84
C GLU A 352 2.91 1.68 24.28
N ILE A 353 2.57 2.77 24.97
CA ILE A 353 3.59 3.72 25.47
C ILE A 353 4.57 3.02 26.44
N SER A 354 4.11 1.99 27.16
CA SER A 354 4.90 1.14 28.05
C SER A 354 5.99 0.35 27.32
N ASP A 355 5.86 0.10 26.03
CA ASP A 355 6.84 -0.63 25.23
C ASP A 355 8.02 0.26 24.79
N LEU A 356 7.90 1.59 24.95
CA LEU A 356 8.91 2.57 24.59
C LEU A 356 9.91 2.79 25.73
N GLU A 357 10.61 1.73 26.12
CA GLU A 357 11.70 1.78 27.11
C GLU A 357 12.92 2.50 26.53
N ASP A 358 13.71 3.16 27.37
CA ASP A 358 14.83 4.01 26.92
C ASP A 358 15.94 3.22 26.19
N ASP A 359 16.11 1.94 26.50
CA ASP A 359 17.09 1.04 25.87
C ASP A 359 16.55 0.31 24.66
N ALA A 360 15.25 0.40 24.38
CA ALA A 360 14.63 -0.20 23.21
C ALA A 360 15.14 0.46 21.93
N SER A 361 15.64 -0.35 20.98
CA SER A 361 16.02 0.16 19.65
C SER A 361 14.81 0.25 18.75
N PHE A 362 14.79 1.23 17.83
CA PHE A 362 13.71 1.37 16.87
C PHE A 362 13.52 0.14 15.98
N SER A 363 14.62 -0.59 15.67
CA SER A 363 14.56 -1.84 14.92
C SER A 363 13.90 -2.98 15.69
N ASP A 364 14.15 -3.08 17.00
CA ASP A 364 13.53 -4.11 17.85
C ASP A 364 12.04 -3.85 18.07
N LEU A 365 11.64 -2.57 18.04
CA LEU A 365 10.24 -2.14 18.08
C LEU A 365 9.53 -2.28 16.71
N GLY A 366 10.18 -2.87 15.69
CA GLY A 366 9.61 -3.05 14.36
C GLY A 366 9.52 -1.77 13.53
N ILE A 367 10.18 -0.69 13.98
CA ILE A 367 10.24 0.58 13.25
C ILE A 367 11.33 0.48 12.18
N ASP A 368 10.94 0.05 10.99
CA ASP A 368 11.85 -0.03 9.83
C ASP A 368 12.20 1.37 9.27
N SER A 369 13.13 1.39 8.32
CA SER A 369 13.58 2.65 7.70
C SER A 369 12.44 3.47 7.10
N LEU A 370 11.35 2.82 6.74
CA LEU A 370 10.21 3.45 6.11
C LEU A 370 9.25 4.03 7.16
N MET A 371 9.00 3.29 8.23
CA MET A 371 8.25 3.78 9.39
C MET A 371 8.98 4.97 10.03
N SER A 372 10.30 4.91 10.12
CA SER A 372 11.15 6.01 10.57
C SER A 372 10.92 7.30 9.78
N LEU A 373 10.77 7.20 8.47
CA LEU A 373 10.46 8.35 7.61
C LEU A 373 9.03 8.88 7.83
N VAL A 374 8.05 8.01 8.06
CA VAL A 374 6.67 8.41 8.39
C VAL A 374 6.66 9.22 9.69
N ILE A 375 7.30 8.68 10.72
CA ILE A 375 7.38 9.33 12.03
C ILE A 375 8.12 10.67 11.93
N ALA A 376 9.24 10.72 11.22
CA ALA A 376 9.99 11.96 11.01
C ALA A 376 9.16 13.03 10.29
N GLU A 377 8.35 12.66 9.31
CA GLU A 377 7.47 13.61 8.61
C GLU A 377 6.33 14.10 9.49
N LYS A 378 5.76 13.23 10.32
CA LYS A 378 4.76 13.61 11.30
C LYS A 378 5.34 14.48 12.42
N PHE A 379 6.57 14.26 12.83
CA PHE A 379 7.27 15.17 13.74
C PHE A 379 7.34 16.59 13.18
N ARG A 380 7.57 16.74 11.87
CA ARG A 380 7.57 18.05 11.22
C ARG A 380 6.19 18.68 11.11
N THR A 381 5.17 17.87 10.76
CA THR A 381 3.84 18.39 10.44
C THR A 381 2.95 18.56 11.67
N GLU A 382 3.04 17.66 12.66
CA GLU A 382 2.18 17.67 13.85
C GLU A 382 2.84 18.36 15.05
N LEU A 383 4.17 18.29 15.15
CA LEU A 383 4.92 18.80 16.31
C LEU A 383 5.82 20.01 15.98
N ASP A 384 5.92 20.41 14.70
CA ASP A 384 6.85 21.44 14.18
C ASP A 384 8.33 21.15 14.54
N VAL A 385 8.68 19.88 14.74
CA VAL A 385 10.03 19.42 15.07
C VAL A 385 10.81 19.23 13.77
N LYS A 386 11.88 20.00 13.56
CA LYS A 386 12.70 19.98 12.34
C LYS A 386 13.68 18.80 12.36
N VAL A 387 13.29 17.69 11.79
CA VAL A 387 14.09 16.45 11.74
C VAL A 387 14.55 16.12 10.33
N GLY A 388 15.75 15.53 10.22
CA GLY A 388 16.27 14.90 9.01
C GLY A 388 15.70 13.49 8.79
N GLY A 389 15.87 12.93 7.58
CA GLY A 389 15.48 11.54 7.29
C GLY A 389 16.35 10.51 8.00
N SER A 390 17.51 10.91 8.54
CA SER A 390 18.45 10.09 9.29
C SER A 390 18.21 10.07 10.80
N LEU A 391 17.14 10.76 11.31
CA LEU A 391 16.91 10.93 12.75
C LEU A 391 17.09 9.62 13.55
N PHE A 392 16.45 8.54 13.10
CA PHE A 392 16.48 7.24 13.79
C PHE A 392 17.75 6.41 13.52
N LEU A 393 18.60 6.85 12.59
CA LEU A 393 19.98 6.34 12.42
C LEU A 393 20.94 7.08 13.36
N ASP A 394 20.72 8.37 13.54
CA ASP A 394 21.55 9.24 14.39
C ASP A 394 21.25 8.99 15.89
N TYR A 395 19.98 8.64 16.19
CA TYR A 395 19.47 8.34 17.53
C TYR A 395 18.78 6.97 17.53
N PRO A 396 19.51 5.85 17.66
CA PRO A 396 19.00 4.51 17.39
C PRO A 396 18.09 3.94 18.49
N THR A 397 18.05 4.54 19.69
CA THR A 397 17.19 4.10 20.80
C THR A 397 16.18 5.18 21.19
N ILE A 398 15.13 4.76 21.90
CA ILE A 398 14.13 5.68 22.48
C ILE A 398 14.78 6.69 23.41
N GLY A 399 15.72 6.24 24.26
CA GLY A 399 16.44 7.12 25.19
C GLY A 399 17.31 8.16 24.51
N ASP A 400 17.97 7.82 23.39
CA ASP A 400 18.76 8.78 22.61
C ASP A 400 17.86 9.84 21.98
N LEU A 401 16.74 9.42 21.40
CA LEU A 401 15.77 10.35 20.83
C LEU A 401 15.15 11.26 21.89
N ARG A 402 14.83 10.72 23.08
CA ARG A 402 14.28 11.49 24.21
C ARG A 402 15.25 12.57 24.65
N LYS A 403 16.53 12.23 24.86
CA LYS A 403 17.59 13.19 25.24
C LYS A 403 17.72 14.29 24.19
N TRP A 404 17.73 13.92 22.92
CA TRP A 404 17.81 14.89 21.82
C TRP A 404 16.61 15.84 21.80
N LEU A 405 15.38 15.33 21.97
CA LEU A 405 14.17 16.16 22.03
C LEU A 405 14.18 17.11 23.23
N GLU A 406 14.66 16.65 24.38
CA GLU A 406 14.80 17.47 25.59
C GLU A 406 15.85 18.57 25.43
N GLU A 407 16.95 18.30 24.73
CA GLU A 407 18.02 19.25 24.49
C GLU A 407 17.64 20.36 23.52
N TYR A 408 16.89 20.02 22.47
CA TYR A 408 16.65 20.96 21.36
C TYR A 408 15.21 21.50 21.29
N TYR A 409 14.26 20.93 22.03
CA TYR A 409 12.84 21.26 21.92
C TYR A 409 12.09 21.31 23.28
N SER A 410 12.79 21.38 24.41
CA SER A 410 12.22 21.51 25.76
C SER A 410 11.70 22.93 26.06
#